data_ee0739ec64d4494f2da51b04e8944f8a
#
_entry.id   ee0739ec64d4494f2da51b04e8944f8a
#
_cell.length_a   1.000
_cell.length_b   1.000
_cell.length_c   1.000
_cell.angle_alpha   90.00
_cell.angle_beta   90.00
_cell.angle_gamma   90.00
#
_symmetry.space_group_name_H-M   'P 1'
#
loop_
_entity.id
_entity.type
_entity.pdbx_description
1 polymer ?
#
loop_
_entity_poly.entity_id
_entity_poly.type
_entity_poly.pdbx_seq_one_letter_code
_entity_poly.pdbx_strand_id
1 'polypeptide(L)'
;MSSTDTLETTPQPEEQTHADHDHEGHTHEHGHEGDTHGLTLNPELTREVEVEVPADEVARSFRAVVKRYQKQARIPGFRAGKVPESLIRARFAEGIRQDVVESVLPSHFRAAIEQQNVKPISQPQVTDLKLEDGQPLKFKAVFEVLPEFSIDGYQKIKVDKADTVLTEPEFNAELERIRDSRSTMEPVTEDRPLLDGDWAQISFHGDVKDEAPDGPEAAAQPIEGQDVMIEIGGPNTLPSFNEALLGSKPGQELKFEVSYPADFGERRLAGKAVAYDVEVKSIKKKIQPEMTDEFAKELGDYEGIEDFKTKLREHLANDKERRLQAETRDKLVNTFVAHYQFPVPESLVQNQIDARLDRGLRALAAQGMRTEDMRKLDFARLREGQHDSAVAEVKATLILDKIAAAEKVEVSEEELEQELQIISLQTREPLETLRTRLTNEGALARIREQLRREKTGSILYERLA
;
A
#
# COMPACT_ATOMS: atom_id res chain seq x y z
N MET A 1 -47.32 -51.13 -20.22
CA MET A 1 -46.82 -52.13 -21.16
C MET A 1 -45.29 -51.93 -21.16
N SER A 2 -44.72 -52.86 -20.52
CA SER A 2 -43.50 -53.64 -20.77
C SER A 2 -42.23 -52.84 -20.63
N SER A 3 -41.51 -52.96 -19.52
CA SER A 3 -40.67 -54.09 -19.03
C SER A 3 -39.52 -54.41 -19.97
N THR A 4 -38.32 -54.19 -19.43
CA THR A 4 -37.18 -55.13 -19.27
C THR A 4 -35.97 -54.30 -18.88
N ASP A 5 -35.43 -54.33 -17.68
CA ASP A 5 -34.67 -55.36 -16.96
C ASP A 5 -33.45 -55.86 -17.72
N THR A 6 -32.27 -55.56 -17.23
CA THR A 6 -31.06 -56.37 -17.15
C THR A 6 -29.93 -55.64 -16.41
N LEU A 7 -29.69 -55.93 -15.14
CA LEU A 7 -28.60 -56.74 -14.56
C LEU A 7 -27.17 -56.24 -14.76
N GLU A 8 -26.62 -55.73 -13.65
CA GLU A 8 -25.40 -56.15 -12.97
C GLU A 8 -24.11 -56.43 -13.76
N THR A 9 -23.08 -55.69 -13.46
CA THR A 9 -21.81 -56.34 -13.00
C THR A 9 -20.87 -55.32 -12.39
N THR A 10 -20.64 -55.48 -11.11
CA THR A 10 -19.53 -54.91 -10.33
C THR A 10 -18.27 -55.73 -10.64
N PRO A 11 -17.09 -55.11 -10.77
CA PRO A 11 -15.82 -55.82 -10.50
C PRO A 11 -15.27 -55.38 -9.16
N GLN A 12 -14.83 -56.41 -8.41
CA GLN A 12 -14.11 -56.33 -7.16
C GLN A 12 -12.69 -55.71 -7.33
N PRO A 13 -12.09 -55.17 -6.25
CA PRO A 13 -10.77 -54.58 -6.28
C PRO A 13 -9.65 -55.62 -6.29
N GLU A 14 -8.70 -55.47 -7.19
CA GLU A 14 -7.43 -56.18 -7.18
C GLU A 14 -6.54 -55.67 -6.07
N GLU A 15 -6.06 -56.63 -5.26
CA GLU A 15 -4.98 -56.46 -4.30
C GLU A 15 -3.70 -56.03 -5.04
N GLN A 16 -3.23 -54.80 -4.77
CA GLN A 16 -1.87 -54.40 -5.12
C GLN A 16 -1.01 -54.40 -3.84
N THR A 17 -0.07 -55.27 -3.87
CA THR A 17 1.02 -55.50 -2.92
C THR A 17 1.76 -54.20 -2.59
N HIS A 18 1.83 -53.89 -1.28
CA HIS A 18 2.69 -52.85 -0.72
C HIS A 18 4.16 -53.22 -0.92
N ALA A 19 4.86 -52.47 -1.75
CA ALA A 19 6.30 -52.41 -1.73
C ALA A 19 6.71 -51.36 -0.67
N ASP A 20 7.46 -51.80 0.30
CA ASP A 20 8.13 -50.95 1.30
C ASP A 20 9.03 -49.96 0.59
N HIS A 21 8.63 -48.67 0.63
CA HIS A 21 9.55 -47.59 0.37
C HIS A 21 10.03 -47.05 1.71
N ASP A 22 11.30 -47.33 2.01
CA ASP A 22 12.07 -46.64 3.04
C ASP A 22 12.00 -45.12 2.81
N HIS A 23 11.22 -44.46 3.65
CA HIS A 23 11.31 -43.00 3.81
C HIS A 23 12.53 -42.68 4.67
N GLU A 24 13.65 -42.46 4.00
CA GLU A 24 14.74 -41.67 4.58
C GLU A 24 14.19 -40.33 5.05
N GLY A 25 14.19 -40.18 6.38
CA GLY A 25 13.77 -38.92 7.01
C GLY A 25 14.70 -37.78 6.60
N HIS A 26 14.26 -36.97 5.64
CA HIS A 26 14.80 -35.63 5.49
C HIS A 26 14.34 -34.78 6.68
N THR A 27 15.18 -34.79 7.72
CA THR A 27 15.18 -33.72 8.71
C THR A 27 15.49 -32.42 7.97
N HIS A 28 14.46 -31.68 7.59
CA HIS A 28 14.61 -30.27 7.32
C HIS A 28 14.95 -29.59 8.65
N GLU A 29 16.23 -29.49 8.94
CA GLU A 29 16.74 -28.44 9.80
C GLU A 29 16.36 -27.11 9.14
N HIS A 30 15.18 -26.61 9.47
CA HIS A 30 14.92 -25.19 9.38
C HIS A 30 15.79 -24.54 10.45
N GLY A 31 17.05 -24.32 10.13
CA GLY A 31 17.85 -23.32 10.77
C GLY A 31 17.15 -21.98 10.56
N HIS A 32 16.19 -21.66 11.41
CA HIS A 32 15.89 -20.28 11.74
C HIS A 32 17.14 -19.77 12.51
N GLU A 33 18.22 -19.53 11.80
CA GLU A 33 19.05 -18.39 12.13
C GLU A 33 18.11 -17.20 11.95
N GLY A 34 17.33 -16.93 12.99
CA GLY A 34 16.64 -15.67 13.12
C GLY A 34 17.72 -14.60 13.04
N ASP A 35 17.78 -13.92 11.92
CA ASP A 35 18.35 -12.61 11.82
C ASP A 35 17.60 -11.72 12.83
N THR A 36 18.00 -11.85 14.08
CA THR A 36 17.80 -10.83 15.10
C THR A 36 18.76 -9.67 14.77
N HIS A 37 18.63 -9.08 13.60
CA HIS A 37 18.93 -7.68 13.48
C HIS A 37 17.89 -7.00 14.37
N GLY A 38 18.20 -6.94 15.68
CA GLY A 38 17.43 -6.19 16.64
C GLY A 38 17.21 -4.82 16.05
N LEU A 39 15.95 -4.37 16.02
CA LEU A 39 15.59 -3.04 15.55
C LEU A 39 16.61 -2.07 16.13
N THR A 40 17.32 -1.32 15.29
CA THR A 40 18.28 -0.32 15.76
C THR A 40 17.46 0.82 16.37
N LEU A 41 17.40 0.83 17.71
CA LEU A 41 16.64 1.83 18.46
C LEU A 41 17.36 3.19 18.40
N ASN A 42 16.59 4.27 18.48
CA ASN A 42 17.17 5.61 18.57
C ASN A 42 17.86 5.80 19.94
N PRO A 43 19.19 6.01 20.00
CA PRO A 43 19.93 6.07 21.29
C PRO A 43 19.44 7.17 22.23
N GLU A 44 18.94 8.30 21.70
CA GLU A 44 18.46 9.42 22.52
C GLU A 44 17.15 9.09 23.24
N LEU A 45 16.34 8.20 22.64
CA LEU A 45 15.03 7.81 23.15
C LEU A 45 15.03 6.43 23.81
N THR A 46 16.16 5.75 23.79
CA THR A 46 16.33 4.42 24.39
C THR A 46 16.42 4.54 25.91
N ARG A 47 15.71 3.65 26.59
CA ARG A 47 15.79 3.47 28.04
C ARG A 47 16.08 2.01 28.34
N GLU A 48 16.84 1.80 29.42
CA GLU A 48 17.19 0.48 29.93
C GLU A 48 16.62 0.31 31.33
N VAL A 49 16.01 -0.84 31.58
CA VAL A 49 15.50 -1.23 32.89
C VAL A 49 16.10 -2.58 33.25
N GLU A 50 16.78 -2.63 34.40
CA GLU A 50 17.24 -3.91 34.97
C GLU A 50 16.09 -4.55 35.77
N VAL A 51 15.85 -5.83 35.50
CA VAL A 51 14.82 -6.60 36.15
C VAL A 51 15.42 -7.82 36.81
N GLU A 52 15.08 -8.02 38.08
CA GLU A 52 15.47 -9.21 38.85
C GLU A 52 14.21 -9.97 39.28
N VAL A 53 14.12 -11.24 38.88
CA VAL A 53 13.06 -12.13 39.30
C VAL A 53 13.57 -13.01 40.44
N PRO A 54 12.90 -13.07 41.59
CA PRO A 54 13.33 -13.87 42.75
C PRO A 54 13.49 -15.36 42.41
N ALA A 55 14.51 -15.98 43.00
CA ALA A 55 14.85 -17.41 42.72
C ALA A 55 13.68 -18.36 43.01
N ASP A 56 12.86 -18.08 44.02
CA ASP A 56 11.69 -18.90 44.35
C ASP A 56 10.60 -18.85 43.26
N GLU A 57 10.41 -17.71 42.57
CA GLU A 57 9.50 -17.58 41.44
C GLU A 57 10.04 -18.26 40.20
N VAL A 58 11.32 -18.09 39.91
CA VAL A 58 12.01 -18.81 38.84
C VAL A 58 11.89 -20.35 39.04
N ALA A 59 12.13 -20.81 40.25
CA ALA A 59 11.99 -22.24 40.57
C ALA A 59 10.53 -22.74 40.47
N ARG A 60 9.55 -21.90 40.78
CA ARG A 60 8.10 -22.23 40.56
C ARG A 60 7.78 -22.36 39.08
N SER A 61 8.25 -21.42 38.27
CA SER A 61 8.05 -21.44 36.83
C SER A 61 8.74 -22.66 36.19
N PHE A 62 10.00 -22.92 36.54
CA PHE A 62 10.70 -24.15 36.09
C PHE A 62 9.91 -25.42 36.35
N ARG A 63 9.39 -25.58 37.56
CA ARG A 63 8.56 -26.77 37.92
C ARG A 63 7.29 -26.83 37.09
N ALA A 64 6.63 -25.72 36.85
CA ALA A 64 5.41 -25.67 36.07
C ALA A 64 5.66 -26.02 34.60
N VAL A 65 6.71 -25.47 33.99
CA VAL A 65 7.10 -25.70 32.61
C VAL A 65 7.54 -27.17 32.44
N VAL A 66 8.45 -27.70 33.30
CA VAL A 66 8.86 -29.08 33.25
C VAL A 66 7.68 -30.07 33.33
N LYS A 67 6.71 -29.76 34.21
CA LYS A 67 5.47 -30.57 34.33
C LYS A 67 4.61 -30.52 33.08
N ARG A 68 4.58 -29.35 32.37
CA ARG A 68 3.90 -29.19 31.07
C ARG A 68 4.59 -30.07 30.01
N TYR A 69 5.92 -29.98 29.89
CA TYR A 69 6.69 -30.81 28.97
C TYR A 69 6.55 -32.31 29.27
N GLN A 70 6.56 -32.70 30.54
CA GLN A 70 6.39 -34.10 30.94
C GLN A 70 5.05 -34.68 30.47
N LYS A 71 3.96 -33.87 30.48
CA LYS A 71 2.65 -34.28 29.98
C LYS A 71 2.60 -34.44 28.46
N GLN A 72 3.32 -33.58 27.73
CA GLN A 72 3.28 -33.51 26.27
C GLN A 72 4.36 -34.40 25.61
N ALA A 73 5.48 -34.65 26.27
CA ALA A 73 6.60 -35.36 25.69
C ALA A 73 6.25 -36.80 25.39
N ARG A 74 6.54 -37.24 24.18
CA ARG A 74 6.47 -38.63 23.73
C ARG A 74 7.90 -39.15 23.57
N ILE A 75 8.40 -39.88 24.53
CA ILE A 75 9.74 -40.45 24.52
C ILE A 75 9.63 -41.99 24.43
N PRO A 76 10.30 -42.62 23.46
CA PRO A 76 10.32 -44.10 23.35
C PRO A 76 10.70 -44.76 24.68
N GLY A 77 9.95 -45.76 25.09
CA GLY A 77 10.15 -46.46 26.34
C GLY A 77 9.41 -45.90 27.57
N PHE A 78 8.71 -44.77 27.43
CA PHE A 78 7.94 -44.15 28.52
C PHE A 78 6.50 -43.86 28.12
N ARG A 79 5.56 -44.07 29.04
CA ARG A 79 4.17 -43.65 28.87
C ARG A 79 4.08 -42.12 29.02
N ALA A 80 3.25 -41.49 28.19
CA ALA A 80 2.98 -40.04 28.28
C ALA A 80 2.66 -39.58 29.71
N GLY A 81 3.33 -38.56 30.19
CA GLY A 81 3.19 -38.03 31.55
C GLY A 81 3.91 -38.82 32.65
N LYS A 82 4.67 -39.89 32.32
CA LYS A 82 5.46 -40.70 33.26
C LYS A 82 6.96 -40.71 32.98
N VAL A 83 7.41 -39.81 32.12
CA VAL A 83 8.83 -39.61 31.84
C VAL A 83 9.51 -38.99 33.07
N PRO A 84 10.69 -39.47 33.50
CA PRO A 84 11.44 -38.87 34.62
C PRO A 84 11.77 -37.38 34.32
N GLU A 85 11.62 -36.52 35.33
CA GLU A 85 11.90 -35.07 35.17
C GLU A 85 13.33 -34.78 34.73
N SER A 86 14.30 -35.59 35.22
CA SER A 86 15.71 -35.46 34.84
C SER A 86 15.91 -35.63 33.33
N LEU A 87 15.19 -36.57 32.73
CA LEU A 87 15.27 -36.83 31.29
C LEU A 87 14.59 -35.73 30.49
N ILE A 88 13.46 -35.19 30.98
CA ILE A 88 12.79 -34.05 30.38
C ILE A 88 13.70 -32.81 30.40
N ARG A 89 14.28 -32.49 31.57
CA ARG A 89 15.20 -31.35 31.72
C ARG A 89 16.44 -31.48 30.82
N ALA A 90 17.01 -32.68 30.68
CA ALA A 90 18.16 -32.88 29.82
C ALA A 90 17.83 -32.79 28.33
N ARG A 91 16.69 -33.36 27.91
CA ARG A 91 16.32 -33.41 26.50
C ARG A 91 15.71 -32.10 25.96
N PHE A 92 15.03 -31.33 26.79
CA PHE A 92 14.32 -30.11 26.42
C PHE A 92 14.86 -28.87 27.16
N ALA A 93 16.14 -28.91 27.56
CA ALA A 93 16.73 -27.87 28.41
C ALA A 93 16.54 -26.46 27.86
N GLU A 94 16.75 -26.25 26.57
CA GLU A 94 16.69 -24.96 25.91
C GLU A 94 15.23 -24.45 25.76
N GLY A 95 14.33 -25.31 25.30
CA GLY A 95 12.90 -24.97 25.23
C GLY A 95 12.29 -24.70 26.61
N ILE A 96 12.71 -25.43 27.65
CA ILE A 96 12.27 -25.17 29.02
C ILE A 96 12.78 -23.82 29.51
N ARG A 97 14.05 -23.47 29.23
CA ARG A 97 14.60 -22.14 29.58
C ARG A 97 13.82 -21.01 28.91
N GLN A 98 13.60 -21.14 27.61
CA GLN A 98 12.83 -20.16 26.83
C GLN A 98 11.42 -20.00 27.39
N ASP A 99 10.69 -21.09 27.61
CA ASP A 99 9.33 -21.05 28.15
C ASP A 99 9.25 -20.47 29.58
N VAL A 100 10.28 -20.69 30.40
CA VAL A 100 10.37 -20.08 31.73
C VAL A 100 10.54 -18.58 31.61
N VAL A 101 11.45 -18.10 30.76
CA VAL A 101 11.65 -16.68 30.50
C VAL A 101 10.35 -16.06 30.02
N GLU A 102 9.72 -16.62 29.00
CA GLU A 102 8.45 -16.13 28.43
C GLU A 102 7.33 -16.06 29.47
N SER A 103 7.33 -16.96 30.46
CA SER A 103 6.28 -16.98 31.49
C SER A 103 6.45 -15.94 32.58
N VAL A 104 7.70 -15.54 32.92
CA VAL A 104 7.98 -14.61 34.05
C VAL A 104 8.31 -13.20 33.61
N LEU A 105 8.87 -13.03 32.41
CA LEU A 105 9.34 -11.74 31.89
C LEU A 105 8.25 -10.67 31.82
N PRO A 106 7.04 -10.92 31.23
CA PRO A 106 6.07 -9.87 31.02
C PRO A 106 5.55 -9.22 32.32
N SER A 107 5.37 -10.01 33.37
CA SER A 107 4.85 -9.51 34.66
C SER A 107 5.88 -8.66 35.40
N HIS A 108 7.13 -9.12 35.45
CA HIS A 108 8.22 -8.40 36.14
C HIS A 108 8.66 -7.17 35.36
N PHE A 109 8.69 -7.22 34.04
CA PHE A 109 8.97 -6.06 33.22
C PHE A 109 7.89 -4.97 33.45
N ARG A 110 6.59 -5.36 33.43
CA ARG A 110 5.50 -4.41 33.71
C ARG A 110 5.63 -3.77 35.08
N ALA A 111 5.92 -4.53 36.11
CA ALA A 111 6.13 -3.99 37.45
C ALA A 111 7.32 -3.01 37.50
N ALA A 112 8.40 -3.33 36.80
CA ALA A 112 9.60 -2.48 36.76
C ALA A 112 9.35 -1.14 36.05
N ILE A 113 8.64 -1.14 34.91
CA ILE A 113 8.30 0.12 34.20
C ILE A 113 7.31 0.97 34.97
N GLU A 114 6.34 0.35 35.69
CA GLU A 114 5.39 1.06 36.56
C GLU A 114 6.12 1.75 37.71
N GLN A 115 7.08 1.05 38.37
CA GLN A 115 7.88 1.63 39.46
C GLN A 115 8.73 2.83 39.00
N GLN A 116 9.25 2.79 37.76
CA GLN A 116 10.05 3.87 37.20
C GLN A 116 9.21 4.95 36.50
N ASN A 117 7.89 4.78 36.43
CA ASN A 117 6.95 5.67 35.72
C ASN A 117 7.36 5.92 34.27
N VAL A 118 7.88 4.89 33.60
CA VAL A 118 8.30 4.93 32.19
C VAL A 118 7.24 4.25 31.32
N LYS A 119 6.94 4.85 30.17
CA LYS A 119 5.96 4.32 29.22
C LYS A 119 6.68 3.85 27.94
N PRO A 120 6.96 2.55 27.79
CA PRO A 120 7.55 2.01 26.57
C PRO A 120 6.58 2.15 25.40
N ILE A 121 7.11 2.47 24.23
CA ILE A 121 6.37 2.53 22.95
C ILE A 121 6.80 1.42 21.99
N SER A 122 7.91 0.78 22.27
CA SER A 122 8.40 -0.38 21.54
C SER A 122 8.32 -1.64 22.39
N GLN A 123 8.36 -2.80 21.72
CA GLN A 123 8.59 -4.05 22.42
C GLN A 123 9.98 -4.04 23.07
N PRO A 124 10.13 -4.50 24.33
CA PRO A 124 11.42 -4.54 24.98
C PRO A 124 12.34 -5.57 24.32
N GLN A 125 13.55 -5.15 24.00
CA GLN A 125 14.63 -6.05 23.61
C GLN A 125 15.33 -6.52 24.88
N VAL A 126 15.35 -7.84 25.07
CA VAL A 126 15.98 -8.43 26.26
C VAL A 126 17.45 -8.67 25.98
N THR A 127 18.30 -8.07 26.79
CA THR A 127 19.76 -8.24 26.75
C THR A 127 20.27 -8.74 28.11
N ASP A 128 21.49 -9.25 28.14
CA ASP A 128 22.16 -9.70 29.38
C ASP A 128 21.33 -10.72 30.20
N LEU A 129 20.60 -11.62 29.52
CA LEU A 129 19.78 -12.61 30.19
C LEU A 129 20.63 -13.66 30.90
N LYS A 130 20.56 -13.71 32.23
CA LYS A 130 21.26 -14.71 33.07
C LYS A 130 20.21 -15.56 33.79
N LEU A 131 20.04 -16.80 33.31
CA LEU A 131 19.12 -17.77 33.88
C LEU A 131 19.87 -19.03 34.26
N GLU A 132 20.01 -19.26 35.58
CA GLU A 132 20.57 -20.49 36.16
C GLU A 132 19.56 -21.12 37.10
N ASP A 133 19.52 -22.46 37.13
CA ASP A 133 18.56 -23.18 38.01
C ASP A 133 18.88 -22.91 39.48
N GLY A 134 17.89 -22.42 40.21
CA GLY A 134 18.03 -22.06 41.62
C GLY A 134 18.64 -20.68 41.89
N GLN A 135 18.94 -19.91 40.87
CA GLN A 135 19.39 -18.53 40.97
C GLN A 135 18.29 -17.53 40.60
N PRO A 136 18.36 -16.26 41.04
CA PRO A 136 17.49 -15.21 40.52
C PRO A 136 17.73 -15.01 39.01
N LEU A 137 16.63 -14.81 38.25
CA LEU A 137 16.76 -14.43 36.85
C LEU A 137 17.03 -12.95 36.77
N LYS A 138 18.11 -12.56 36.11
CA LYS A 138 18.46 -11.16 35.84
C LYS A 138 18.48 -10.93 34.35
N PHE A 139 17.87 -9.84 33.93
CA PHE A 139 17.91 -9.41 32.54
C PHE A 139 17.81 -7.89 32.44
N LYS A 140 18.27 -7.34 31.32
CA LYS A 140 18.07 -5.96 30.95
C LYS A 140 17.02 -5.88 29.85
N ALA A 141 16.09 -4.98 29.98
CA ALA A 141 15.09 -4.68 28.97
C ALA A 141 15.38 -3.28 28.38
N VAL A 142 15.62 -3.24 27.09
CA VAL A 142 15.92 -2.02 26.34
C VAL A 142 14.73 -1.71 25.43
N PHE A 143 14.22 -0.49 25.50
CA PHE A 143 13.03 -0.05 24.75
C PHE A 143 13.07 1.45 24.48
N GLU A 144 12.25 1.92 23.54
CA GLU A 144 12.10 3.35 23.27
C GLU A 144 10.93 3.97 24.03
N VAL A 145 11.08 5.26 24.28
CA VAL A 145 10.05 6.13 24.88
C VAL A 145 9.71 7.28 23.94
N LEU A 146 8.55 7.92 24.16
CA LEU A 146 8.19 9.13 23.43
C LEU A 146 9.17 10.27 23.70
N PRO A 147 9.49 11.08 22.67
CA PRO A 147 10.33 12.26 22.85
C PRO A 147 9.62 13.34 23.68
N GLU A 148 10.39 14.03 24.49
CA GLU A 148 9.95 15.27 25.13
C GLU A 148 10.33 16.45 24.24
N PHE A 149 9.36 17.21 23.76
CA PHE A 149 9.55 18.41 22.95
C PHE A 149 8.48 19.45 23.26
N SER A 150 8.76 20.72 23.00
CA SER A 150 7.78 21.80 23.12
C SER A 150 7.14 22.09 21.77
N ILE A 151 5.85 22.49 21.81
CA ILE A 151 5.10 23.00 20.66
C ILE A 151 4.87 24.51 20.78
N ASP A 152 5.73 25.24 21.52
CA ASP A 152 5.54 26.67 21.71
C ASP A 152 5.54 27.43 20.38
N GLY A 153 4.61 28.34 20.27
CA GLY A 153 4.52 29.23 19.10
C GLY A 153 3.82 28.64 17.88
N TYR A 154 3.28 27.41 17.90
CA TYR A 154 2.56 26.83 16.74
C TYR A 154 1.43 27.74 16.24
N GLN A 155 0.77 28.50 17.11
CA GLN A 155 -0.30 29.43 16.76
C GLN A 155 0.17 30.63 15.90
N LYS A 156 1.48 30.85 15.80
CA LYS A 156 2.06 31.93 14.97
C LYS A 156 2.44 31.45 13.57
N ILE A 157 2.47 30.15 13.36
CA ILE A 157 2.75 29.55 12.06
C ILE A 157 1.51 29.67 11.21
N LYS A 158 1.62 30.36 10.08
CA LYS A 158 0.52 30.58 9.13
C LYS A 158 0.89 30.01 7.78
N VAL A 159 -0.12 29.55 7.05
CA VAL A 159 -0.02 29.09 5.67
C VAL A 159 -1.11 29.77 4.86
N ASP A 160 -0.78 30.23 3.65
CA ASP A 160 -1.75 30.87 2.79
C ASP A 160 -2.79 29.85 2.31
N LYS A 161 -4.07 30.19 2.44
CA LYS A 161 -5.17 29.43 1.87
C LYS A 161 -5.09 29.46 0.35
N ALA A 162 -5.27 28.30 -0.25
CA ALA A 162 -5.48 28.23 -1.69
C ALA A 162 -6.88 28.76 -2.04
N ASP A 163 -7.00 29.41 -3.21
CA ASP A 163 -8.30 29.86 -3.73
C ASP A 163 -9.12 28.64 -4.17
N THR A 164 -10.20 28.39 -3.44
CA THR A 164 -11.09 27.23 -3.67
C THR A 164 -12.21 27.55 -4.68
N VAL A 165 -12.33 28.77 -5.12
CA VAL A 165 -13.40 29.16 -6.06
C VAL A 165 -13.21 28.47 -7.40
N LEU A 166 -14.23 27.76 -7.87
CA LEU A 166 -14.25 27.18 -9.21
C LEU A 166 -14.39 28.29 -10.24
N THR A 167 -13.42 28.41 -11.16
CA THR A 167 -13.46 29.37 -12.22
C THR A 167 -14.25 28.89 -13.43
N GLU A 168 -14.85 29.82 -14.22
CA GLU A 168 -15.56 29.44 -15.46
C GLU A 168 -14.65 28.68 -16.47
N PRO A 169 -13.38 29.08 -16.67
CA PRO A 169 -12.50 28.25 -17.54
C PRO A 169 -12.32 26.80 -17.09
N GLU A 170 -12.17 26.56 -15.79
CA GLU A 170 -12.05 25.19 -15.24
C GLU A 170 -13.32 24.37 -15.45
N PHE A 171 -14.48 24.99 -15.19
CA PHE A 171 -15.78 24.39 -15.44
C PHE A 171 -15.97 24.02 -16.92
N ASN A 172 -15.70 24.97 -17.82
CA ASN A 172 -15.85 24.77 -19.26
C ASN A 172 -14.85 23.69 -19.77
N ALA A 173 -13.63 23.67 -19.26
CA ALA A 173 -12.64 22.65 -19.63
C ALA A 173 -13.13 21.23 -19.26
N GLU A 174 -13.72 21.06 -18.07
CA GLU A 174 -14.27 19.78 -17.66
C GLU A 174 -15.52 19.40 -18.47
N LEU A 175 -16.37 20.37 -18.75
CA LEU A 175 -17.54 20.18 -19.58
C LEU A 175 -17.16 19.71 -21.00
N GLU A 176 -16.16 20.35 -21.60
CA GLU A 176 -15.63 19.93 -22.91
C GLU A 176 -14.93 18.56 -22.82
N ARG A 177 -14.25 18.24 -21.75
CA ARG A 177 -13.65 16.92 -21.53
C ARG A 177 -14.70 15.83 -21.48
N ILE A 178 -15.82 16.06 -20.79
CA ILE A 178 -16.95 15.12 -20.72
C ILE A 178 -17.56 14.95 -22.11
N ARG A 179 -17.80 16.05 -22.82
CA ARG A 179 -18.34 16.07 -24.18
C ARG A 179 -17.42 15.30 -25.14
N ASP A 180 -16.12 15.54 -25.03
CA ASP A 180 -15.09 14.89 -25.84
C ASP A 180 -15.02 13.37 -25.61
N SER A 181 -15.18 12.93 -24.36
CA SER A 181 -15.20 11.51 -23.99
C SER A 181 -16.38 10.74 -24.59
N ARG A 182 -17.43 11.43 -25.03
CA ARG A 182 -18.64 10.89 -25.68
C ARG A 182 -18.67 11.12 -27.18
N SER A 183 -17.56 11.62 -27.75
CA SER A 183 -17.44 11.83 -29.18
C SER A 183 -17.48 10.48 -29.92
N THR A 184 -18.09 10.49 -31.10
CA THR A 184 -18.12 9.34 -32.01
C THR A 184 -17.18 9.58 -33.20
N MET A 185 -16.61 8.52 -33.73
CA MET A 185 -15.78 8.57 -34.92
C MET A 185 -16.58 8.19 -36.16
N GLU A 186 -16.93 9.18 -36.96
CA GLU A 186 -17.68 8.95 -38.20
C GLU A 186 -16.73 8.90 -39.42
N PRO A 187 -16.90 7.91 -40.32
CA PRO A 187 -16.11 7.84 -41.53
C PRO A 187 -16.45 9.00 -42.46
N VAL A 188 -15.42 9.64 -43.02
CA VAL A 188 -15.56 10.64 -44.05
C VAL A 188 -15.76 9.91 -45.39
N THR A 189 -16.95 10.03 -45.97
CA THR A 189 -17.31 9.38 -47.26
C THR A 189 -16.93 10.21 -48.49
N GLU A 190 -16.57 11.48 -48.27
CA GLU A 190 -16.16 12.36 -49.35
C GLU A 190 -14.73 12.06 -49.80
N ASP A 191 -14.48 12.08 -51.10
CA ASP A 191 -13.13 11.96 -51.66
C ASP A 191 -12.37 13.29 -51.44
N ARG A 192 -11.86 13.50 -50.25
CA ARG A 192 -11.05 14.64 -49.88
C ARG A 192 -9.76 14.22 -49.18
N PRO A 193 -8.72 15.07 -49.20
CA PRO A 193 -7.52 14.82 -48.43
C PRO A 193 -7.77 14.97 -46.91
N LEU A 194 -6.84 14.43 -46.13
CA LEU A 194 -6.73 14.61 -44.70
C LEU A 194 -6.51 16.09 -44.36
N LEU A 195 -7.28 16.59 -43.44
CA LEU A 195 -7.20 17.94 -42.92
C LEU A 195 -6.79 17.93 -41.45
N ASP A 196 -6.38 19.10 -40.96
CA ASP A 196 -6.12 19.31 -39.54
C ASP A 196 -7.39 19.04 -38.69
N GLY A 197 -7.27 18.29 -37.59
CA GLY A 197 -8.37 17.84 -36.77
C GLY A 197 -9.07 16.55 -37.24
N ASP A 198 -8.72 16.00 -38.41
CA ASP A 198 -9.20 14.68 -38.85
C ASP A 198 -8.45 13.56 -38.14
N TRP A 199 -9.06 12.39 -38.10
CA TRP A 199 -8.45 11.16 -37.62
C TRP A 199 -8.15 10.24 -38.79
N ALA A 200 -6.88 9.88 -38.95
CA ALA A 200 -6.42 8.91 -39.94
C ALA A 200 -6.39 7.52 -39.31
N GLN A 201 -7.04 6.56 -39.95
CA GLN A 201 -6.80 5.14 -39.70
C GLN A 201 -5.65 4.69 -40.58
N ILE A 202 -4.53 4.36 -39.99
CA ILE A 202 -3.30 3.99 -40.72
C ILE A 202 -2.82 2.60 -40.35
N SER A 203 -2.11 1.98 -41.27
CA SER A 203 -1.20 0.88 -40.96
C SER A 203 0.22 1.35 -41.28
N PHE A 204 1.15 0.98 -40.44
CA PHE A 204 2.53 1.41 -40.65
C PHE A 204 3.50 0.30 -40.28
N HIS A 205 4.67 0.37 -40.97
CA HIS A 205 5.86 -0.41 -40.69
C HIS A 205 7.02 0.55 -40.54
N GLY A 206 7.83 0.37 -39.52
CA GLY A 206 8.96 1.24 -39.23
C GLY A 206 10.25 0.45 -39.03
N ASP A 207 11.28 0.83 -39.79
CA ASP A 207 12.62 0.28 -39.68
C ASP A 207 13.56 1.27 -38.99
N VAL A 208 14.22 0.83 -37.93
CA VAL A 208 15.21 1.64 -37.22
C VAL A 208 16.50 1.64 -38.00
N LYS A 209 16.99 2.81 -38.43
CA LYS A 209 18.20 2.93 -39.28
C LYS A 209 19.50 2.84 -38.51
N ASP A 210 19.52 3.11 -37.22
CA ASP A 210 20.74 3.17 -36.42
C ASP A 210 20.95 1.86 -35.65
N GLU A 211 22.22 1.38 -35.61
CA GLU A 211 22.60 0.22 -34.80
C GLU A 211 22.30 0.46 -33.34
N ALA A 212 21.60 -0.50 -32.71
CA ALA A 212 21.19 -0.39 -31.29
C ALA A 212 22.40 -0.50 -30.36
N PRO A 213 22.53 0.38 -29.35
CA PRO A 213 23.59 0.27 -28.36
C PRO A 213 23.47 -0.97 -27.46
N ASP A 214 22.32 -1.65 -27.43
CA ASP A 214 22.01 -2.77 -26.53
C ASP A 214 22.08 -4.18 -27.19
N GLY A 215 22.65 -4.32 -28.36
CA GLY A 215 22.89 -5.61 -29.03
C GLY A 215 21.90 -5.95 -30.15
N PRO A 216 22.21 -6.97 -30.96
CA PRO A 216 21.52 -7.27 -32.22
C PRO A 216 20.06 -7.74 -32.08
N GLU A 217 19.61 -8.19 -30.89
CA GLU A 217 18.25 -8.65 -30.71
C GLU A 217 17.23 -7.50 -30.52
N ALA A 218 17.66 -6.34 -30.00
CA ALA A 218 16.78 -5.18 -29.80
C ALA A 218 16.48 -4.41 -31.09
N ALA A 219 17.35 -4.53 -32.10
CA ALA A 219 17.20 -3.89 -33.42
C ALA A 219 16.30 -4.70 -34.38
N ALA A 220 16.00 -5.96 -34.06
CA ALA A 220 15.38 -6.91 -34.98
C ALA A 220 13.86 -6.96 -34.95
N GLN A 221 13.18 -6.23 -34.05
CA GLN A 221 11.72 -6.19 -34.03
C GLN A 221 11.22 -4.96 -34.78
N PRO A 222 10.56 -5.11 -35.94
CA PRO A 222 9.98 -4.00 -36.66
C PRO A 222 8.92 -3.31 -35.80
N ILE A 223 8.80 -2.00 -36.00
CA ILE A 223 7.77 -1.20 -35.35
C ILE A 223 6.54 -1.27 -36.25
N GLU A 224 5.57 -2.09 -35.89
CA GLU A 224 4.37 -2.30 -36.72
C GLU A 224 3.11 -1.87 -35.97
N GLY A 225 2.20 -1.27 -36.71
CA GLY A 225 0.86 -0.95 -36.22
C GLY A 225 -0.17 -1.17 -37.35
N GLN A 226 -1.23 -1.90 -37.03
CA GLN A 226 -2.33 -2.08 -37.96
C GLN A 226 -3.58 -1.39 -37.39
N ASP A 227 -4.30 -0.68 -38.27
CA ASP A 227 -5.53 0.02 -37.94
C ASP A 227 -5.42 1.03 -36.79
N VAL A 228 -4.26 1.67 -36.68
CA VAL A 228 -3.98 2.67 -35.64
C VAL A 228 -4.67 3.99 -36.01
N MET A 229 -5.35 4.58 -35.02
CA MET A 229 -6.00 5.88 -35.16
C MET A 229 -5.07 7.01 -34.74
N ILE A 230 -4.79 7.94 -35.63
CA ILE A 230 -3.94 9.13 -35.38
C ILE A 230 -4.74 10.39 -35.68
N GLU A 231 -4.76 11.32 -34.72
CA GLU A 231 -5.33 12.66 -34.88
C GLU A 231 -4.33 13.58 -35.57
N ILE A 232 -4.71 14.16 -36.70
CA ILE A 232 -3.86 15.11 -37.43
C ILE A 232 -3.90 16.46 -36.71
N GLY A 233 -2.74 16.99 -36.34
CA GLY A 233 -2.62 18.19 -35.51
C GLY A 233 -2.84 17.97 -34.03
N GLY A 234 -3.14 16.72 -33.62
CA GLY A 234 -3.38 16.38 -32.22
C GLY A 234 -2.11 16.45 -31.33
N PRO A 235 -2.27 16.72 -30.04
CA PRO A 235 -1.14 16.90 -29.10
C PRO A 235 -0.29 15.65 -28.90
N ASN A 236 -0.84 14.48 -29.20
CA ASN A 236 -0.16 13.18 -29.04
C ASN A 236 0.45 12.67 -30.37
N THR A 237 0.29 13.43 -31.45
CA THR A 237 0.84 13.05 -32.76
C THR A 237 2.14 13.79 -33.00
N LEU A 238 3.19 13.04 -33.34
CA LEU A 238 4.48 13.62 -33.63
C LEU A 238 4.39 14.61 -34.82
N PRO A 239 5.07 15.77 -34.77
CA PRO A 239 5.04 16.76 -35.85
C PRO A 239 5.37 16.15 -37.22
N SER A 240 6.35 15.25 -37.30
CA SER A 240 6.74 14.57 -38.53
C SER A 240 5.63 13.70 -39.14
N PHE A 241 4.78 13.08 -38.30
CA PHE A 241 3.59 12.36 -38.77
C PHE A 241 2.50 13.32 -39.25
N ASN A 242 2.30 14.44 -38.56
CA ASN A 242 1.37 15.45 -39.00
C ASN A 242 1.75 16.03 -40.38
N GLU A 243 3.02 16.39 -40.58
CA GLU A 243 3.50 16.92 -41.83
C GLU A 243 3.41 15.93 -43.01
N ALA A 244 3.71 14.65 -42.73
CA ALA A 244 3.67 13.62 -43.74
C ALA A 244 2.25 13.19 -44.13
N LEU A 245 1.32 13.15 -43.15
CA LEU A 245 -0.04 12.67 -43.36
C LEU A 245 -0.97 13.77 -43.86
N LEU A 246 -0.72 15.04 -43.49
CA LEU A 246 -1.59 16.16 -43.89
C LEU A 246 -1.67 16.24 -45.44
N GLY A 247 -2.91 16.26 -45.95
CA GLY A 247 -3.17 16.32 -47.40
C GLY A 247 -3.14 14.98 -48.11
N SER A 248 -2.83 13.87 -47.42
CA SER A 248 -2.90 12.52 -48.04
C SER A 248 -4.34 12.03 -48.16
N LYS A 249 -4.56 11.03 -49.01
CA LYS A 249 -5.89 10.44 -49.26
C LYS A 249 -5.93 8.97 -48.85
N PRO A 250 -7.13 8.41 -48.58
CA PRO A 250 -7.30 6.99 -48.40
C PRO A 250 -6.73 6.14 -49.53
N GLY A 251 -6.01 5.05 -49.21
CA GLY A 251 -5.31 4.18 -50.16
C GLY A 251 -3.92 4.69 -50.56
N GLN A 252 -3.48 5.80 -50.03
CA GLN A 252 -2.13 6.33 -50.32
C GLN A 252 -1.09 5.72 -49.40
N GLU A 253 0.01 5.24 -49.97
CA GLU A 253 1.22 4.83 -49.26
C GLU A 253 2.20 5.99 -49.19
N LEU A 254 2.73 6.23 -47.99
CA LEU A 254 3.67 7.33 -47.70
C LEU A 254 4.91 6.75 -47.07
N LYS A 255 6.07 7.29 -47.45
CA LYS A 255 7.38 6.95 -46.88
C LYS A 255 8.03 8.20 -46.35
N PHE A 256 8.33 8.21 -45.07
CA PHE A 256 8.97 9.33 -44.41
C PHE A 256 9.86 8.87 -43.28
N GLU A 257 10.69 9.76 -42.79
CA GLU A 257 11.62 9.48 -41.72
C GLU A 257 11.27 10.32 -40.48
N VAL A 258 11.32 9.72 -39.32
CA VAL A 258 11.08 10.37 -38.03
C VAL A 258 12.32 10.26 -37.16
N SER A 259 12.85 11.38 -36.72
CA SER A 259 13.95 11.43 -35.76
C SER A 259 13.36 11.63 -34.36
N TYR A 260 13.66 10.70 -33.48
CA TYR A 260 13.23 10.75 -32.09
C TYR A 260 14.25 11.49 -31.21
N PRO A 261 13.81 12.35 -30.29
CA PRO A 261 14.74 13.01 -29.38
C PRO A 261 15.39 12.02 -28.41
N ALA A 262 16.56 12.37 -27.85
CA ALA A 262 17.33 11.49 -26.98
C ALA A 262 16.63 11.20 -25.65
N ASP A 263 15.69 12.04 -25.22
CA ASP A 263 14.87 11.94 -24.01
C ASP A 263 13.49 11.31 -24.27
N PHE A 264 13.28 10.71 -25.45
CA PHE A 264 12.02 10.06 -25.78
C PHE A 264 11.72 8.91 -24.81
N GLY A 265 10.49 8.82 -24.34
CA GLY A 265 10.08 7.88 -23.29
C GLY A 265 10.28 6.39 -23.62
N GLU A 266 10.33 6.03 -24.92
CA GLU A 266 10.63 4.68 -25.37
C GLU A 266 12.12 4.53 -25.70
N ARG A 267 12.86 3.81 -24.85
CA ARG A 267 14.32 3.63 -24.96
C ARG A 267 14.78 3.07 -26.32
N ARG A 268 13.95 2.27 -26.98
CA ARG A 268 14.25 1.69 -28.31
C ARG A 268 14.32 2.75 -29.39
N LEU A 269 13.59 3.85 -29.23
CA LEU A 269 13.46 4.92 -30.21
C LEU A 269 14.28 6.16 -29.87
N ALA A 270 14.60 6.33 -28.57
CA ALA A 270 15.31 7.51 -28.08
C ALA A 270 16.62 7.76 -28.85
N GLY A 271 16.73 8.96 -29.44
CA GLY A 271 17.90 9.39 -30.21
C GLY A 271 18.08 8.71 -31.58
N LYS A 272 17.10 7.94 -32.08
CA LYS A 272 17.20 7.18 -33.32
C LYS A 272 16.32 7.76 -34.42
N ALA A 273 16.70 7.46 -35.66
CA ALA A 273 15.90 7.73 -36.87
C ALA A 273 15.19 6.46 -37.32
N VAL A 274 13.90 6.55 -37.56
CA VAL A 274 13.04 5.45 -38.01
C VAL A 274 12.45 5.81 -39.39
N ALA A 275 12.64 4.92 -40.36
CA ALA A 275 11.98 5.05 -41.65
C ALA A 275 10.62 4.36 -41.58
N TYR A 276 9.55 5.10 -41.83
CA TYR A 276 8.18 4.60 -41.81
C TYR A 276 7.61 4.44 -43.22
N ASP A 277 6.98 3.30 -43.44
CA ASP A 277 6.09 3.04 -44.55
C ASP A 277 4.67 3.04 -43.99
N VAL A 278 3.85 3.98 -44.39
CA VAL A 278 2.50 4.22 -43.84
C VAL A 278 1.44 4.16 -44.92
N GLU A 279 0.43 3.33 -44.72
CA GLU A 279 -0.74 3.28 -45.58
C GLU A 279 -1.93 3.98 -44.84
N VAL A 280 -2.52 4.96 -45.50
CA VAL A 280 -3.74 5.63 -45.02
C VAL A 280 -4.95 4.84 -45.47
N LYS A 281 -5.65 4.17 -44.54
CA LYS A 281 -6.81 3.31 -44.86
C LYS A 281 -8.10 4.09 -44.98
N SER A 282 -8.35 4.97 -44.03
CA SER A 282 -9.59 5.74 -44.00
C SER A 282 -9.40 7.05 -43.21
N ILE A 283 -10.27 7.99 -43.51
CA ILE A 283 -10.39 9.25 -42.78
C ILE A 283 -11.63 9.18 -41.91
N LYS A 284 -11.50 9.55 -40.67
CA LYS A 284 -12.63 9.70 -39.75
C LYS A 284 -12.64 11.10 -39.17
N LYS A 285 -13.85 11.57 -38.88
CA LYS A 285 -14.06 12.84 -38.20
C LYS A 285 -14.61 12.56 -36.82
N LYS A 286 -14.03 13.21 -35.83
CA LYS A 286 -14.51 13.18 -34.46
C LYS A 286 -15.73 14.11 -34.37
N ILE A 287 -16.90 13.52 -34.11
CA ILE A 287 -18.15 14.27 -33.93
C ILE A 287 -18.44 14.33 -32.43
N GLN A 288 -18.37 15.53 -31.91
CA GLN A 288 -18.77 15.80 -30.53
C GLN A 288 -20.29 15.92 -30.45
N PRO A 289 -20.94 15.29 -29.44
CA PRO A 289 -22.38 15.39 -29.28
C PRO A 289 -22.79 16.83 -28.96
N GLU A 290 -24.00 17.20 -29.40
CA GLU A 290 -24.61 18.46 -28.99
C GLU A 290 -25.04 18.42 -27.52
N MET A 291 -24.93 19.53 -26.82
CA MET A 291 -25.27 19.67 -25.41
C MET A 291 -26.78 19.82 -25.23
N THR A 292 -27.53 18.74 -25.48
CA THR A 292 -29.01 18.66 -25.40
C THR A 292 -29.45 18.00 -24.10
N ASP A 293 -30.76 18.04 -23.82
CA ASP A 293 -31.36 17.32 -22.68
C ASP A 293 -31.24 15.80 -22.83
N GLU A 294 -31.23 15.30 -24.07
CA GLU A 294 -31.01 13.89 -24.39
C GLU A 294 -29.59 13.48 -23.99
N PHE A 295 -28.59 14.29 -24.35
CA PHE A 295 -27.20 14.06 -23.95
C PHE A 295 -27.05 14.00 -22.43
N ALA A 296 -27.69 14.92 -21.69
CA ALA A 296 -27.64 14.89 -20.23
C ALA A 296 -28.22 13.59 -19.65
N LYS A 297 -29.31 13.06 -20.20
CA LYS A 297 -29.93 11.79 -19.77
C LYS A 297 -29.07 10.56 -20.10
N GLU A 298 -28.27 10.62 -21.16
CA GLU A 298 -27.27 9.55 -21.46
C GLU A 298 -26.11 9.53 -20.49
N LEU A 299 -25.76 10.66 -19.87
CA LEU A 299 -24.70 10.75 -18.88
C LEU A 299 -25.10 10.20 -17.50
N GLY A 300 -26.41 10.28 -17.19
CA GLY A 300 -26.93 9.81 -15.91
C GLY A 300 -28.36 10.28 -15.62
N ASP A 301 -28.75 10.21 -14.35
CA ASP A 301 -30.07 10.60 -13.88
C ASP A 301 -30.17 12.14 -13.72
N TYR A 302 -30.27 12.82 -14.85
CA TYR A 302 -30.42 14.27 -14.93
C TYR A 302 -31.75 14.64 -15.61
N GLU A 303 -32.40 15.69 -15.14
CA GLU A 303 -33.66 16.16 -15.73
C GLU A 303 -33.44 16.79 -17.12
N GLY A 304 -32.27 17.38 -17.35
CA GLY A 304 -31.85 18.01 -18.60
C GLY A 304 -30.48 18.63 -18.49
N ILE A 305 -30.06 19.36 -19.53
CA ILE A 305 -28.70 19.91 -19.64
C ILE A 305 -28.37 20.95 -18.56
N GLU A 306 -29.33 21.77 -18.14
CA GLU A 306 -29.10 22.79 -17.11
C GLU A 306 -28.99 22.14 -15.69
N ASP A 307 -29.75 21.08 -15.41
CA ASP A 307 -29.61 20.32 -14.18
C ASP A 307 -28.24 19.62 -14.13
N PHE A 308 -27.82 19.01 -15.23
CA PHE A 308 -26.49 18.42 -15.37
C PHE A 308 -25.39 19.45 -15.10
N LYS A 309 -25.41 20.62 -15.75
CA LYS A 309 -24.42 21.68 -15.54
C LYS A 309 -24.38 22.18 -14.11
N THR A 310 -25.55 22.29 -13.47
CA THR A 310 -25.67 22.76 -12.09
C THR A 310 -25.02 21.72 -11.14
N LYS A 311 -25.39 20.46 -11.25
CA LYS A 311 -24.82 19.36 -10.44
C LYS A 311 -23.34 19.17 -10.70
N LEU A 312 -22.89 19.28 -11.95
CA LEU A 312 -21.47 19.21 -12.31
C LEU A 312 -20.69 20.36 -11.65
N ARG A 313 -21.22 21.60 -11.69
CA ARG A 313 -20.58 22.74 -11.06
C ARG A 313 -20.47 22.58 -9.55
N GLU A 314 -21.52 22.12 -8.90
CA GLU A 314 -21.51 21.81 -7.46
C GLU A 314 -20.49 20.70 -7.12
N HIS A 315 -20.45 19.64 -7.91
CA HIS A 315 -19.50 18.56 -7.71
C HIS A 315 -18.05 19.03 -7.85
N LEU A 316 -17.74 19.75 -8.93
CA LEU A 316 -16.39 20.27 -9.17
C LEU A 316 -15.96 21.30 -8.13
N ALA A 317 -16.87 22.17 -7.68
CA ALA A 317 -16.60 23.15 -6.63
C ALA A 317 -16.28 22.42 -5.29
N ASN A 318 -17.09 21.43 -4.91
CA ASN A 318 -16.87 20.65 -3.70
C ASN A 318 -15.57 19.82 -3.76
N ASP A 319 -15.26 19.25 -4.91
CA ASP A 319 -14.03 18.46 -5.09
C ASP A 319 -12.79 19.35 -5.06
N LYS A 320 -12.83 20.52 -5.72
CA LYS A 320 -11.76 21.51 -5.68
C LYS A 320 -11.54 22.01 -4.25
N GLU A 321 -12.61 22.35 -3.55
CA GLU A 321 -12.54 22.79 -2.15
C GLU A 321 -11.89 21.73 -1.26
N ARG A 322 -12.39 20.48 -1.29
CA ARG A 322 -11.83 19.37 -0.49
C ARG A 322 -10.36 19.14 -0.77
N ARG A 323 -9.98 19.11 -2.07
CA ARG A 323 -8.58 18.88 -2.48
C ARG A 323 -7.69 20.00 -1.95
N LEU A 324 -8.04 21.25 -2.17
CA LEU A 324 -7.22 22.38 -1.77
C LEU A 324 -7.17 22.58 -0.25
N GLN A 325 -8.25 22.23 0.46
CA GLN A 325 -8.24 22.16 1.93
C GLN A 325 -7.28 21.08 2.43
N ALA A 326 -7.27 19.88 1.81
CA ALA A 326 -6.33 18.83 2.15
C ALA A 326 -4.88 19.24 1.88
N GLU A 327 -4.59 19.78 0.69
CA GLU A 327 -3.25 20.29 0.33
C GLU A 327 -2.77 21.41 1.28
N THR A 328 -3.66 22.30 1.70
CA THR A 328 -3.31 23.36 2.64
C THR A 328 -3.05 22.82 4.05
N ARG A 329 -3.83 21.82 4.49
CA ARG A 329 -3.57 21.12 5.76
C ARG A 329 -2.22 20.39 5.72
N ASP A 330 -1.91 19.72 4.63
CA ASP A 330 -0.63 19.04 4.44
C ASP A 330 0.55 20.04 4.47
N LYS A 331 0.41 21.19 3.81
CA LYS A 331 1.41 22.27 3.88
C LYS A 331 1.60 22.77 5.30
N LEU A 332 0.51 22.97 6.06
CA LEU A 332 0.58 23.40 7.46
C LEU A 332 1.31 22.37 8.32
N VAL A 333 0.95 21.10 8.19
CA VAL A 333 1.61 20.00 8.93
C VAL A 333 3.09 19.89 8.56
N ASN A 334 3.42 19.96 7.27
CA ASN A 334 4.82 19.96 6.81
C ASN A 334 5.61 21.16 7.34
N THR A 335 4.98 22.32 7.48
CA THR A 335 5.61 23.49 8.10
C THR A 335 5.88 23.25 9.58
N PHE A 336 5.00 22.59 10.32
CA PHE A 336 5.26 22.17 11.69
C PHE A 336 6.42 21.18 11.77
N VAL A 337 6.43 20.16 10.90
CA VAL A 337 7.53 19.16 10.85
C VAL A 337 8.89 19.81 10.59
N ALA A 338 8.93 20.81 9.71
CA ALA A 338 10.16 21.56 9.44
C ALA A 338 10.57 22.47 10.60
N HIS A 339 9.59 23.04 11.32
CA HIS A 339 9.84 24.00 12.41
C HIS A 339 10.32 23.31 13.69
N TYR A 340 9.71 22.18 14.08
CA TYR A 340 10.03 21.47 15.31
C TYR A 340 11.06 20.37 15.06
N GLN A 341 12.21 20.46 15.75
CA GLN A 341 13.26 19.45 15.65
C GLN A 341 13.32 18.68 16.98
N PHE A 342 13.16 17.36 16.89
CA PHE A 342 13.25 16.43 18.00
C PHE A 342 13.57 15.03 17.47
N PRO A 343 14.19 14.16 18.30
CA PRO A 343 14.48 12.79 17.90
C PRO A 343 13.19 11.99 17.73
N VAL A 344 13.17 11.11 16.74
CA VAL A 344 12.01 10.26 16.43
C VAL A 344 12.32 8.83 16.85
N PRO A 345 11.37 8.13 17.52
CA PRO A 345 11.56 6.72 17.85
C PRO A 345 11.62 5.86 16.58
N GLU A 346 12.68 5.08 16.45
CA GLU A 346 12.89 4.23 15.27
C GLU A 346 11.83 3.14 15.16
N SER A 347 11.35 2.63 16.29
CA SER A 347 10.25 1.66 16.31
C SER A 347 8.97 2.19 15.65
N LEU A 348 8.64 3.47 15.85
CA LEU A 348 7.48 4.09 15.19
C LEU A 348 7.74 4.32 13.70
N VAL A 349 8.98 4.69 13.33
CA VAL A 349 9.37 4.87 11.92
C VAL A 349 9.26 3.54 11.18
N GLN A 350 9.76 2.44 11.75
CA GLN A 350 9.67 1.12 11.13
C GLN A 350 8.23 0.64 10.99
N ASN A 351 7.39 0.84 12.01
CA ASN A 351 5.95 0.54 11.92
C ASN A 351 5.26 1.36 10.81
N GLN A 352 5.66 2.61 10.63
CA GLN A 352 5.12 3.47 9.57
C GLN A 352 5.59 3.02 8.18
N ILE A 353 6.86 2.60 8.04
CA ILE A 353 7.39 2.00 6.81
C ILE A 353 6.58 0.74 6.45
N ASP A 354 6.35 -0.16 7.42
CA ASP A 354 5.56 -1.36 7.21
C ASP A 354 4.14 -1.04 6.73
N ALA A 355 3.49 -0.08 7.36
CA ALA A 355 2.15 0.36 6.96
C ALA A 355 2.11 0.97 5.55
N ARG A 356 3.17 1.70 5.14
CA ARG A 356 3.29 2.27 3.78
C ARG A 356 3.51 1.18 2.75
N LEU A 357 4.41 0.23 3.02
CA LEU A 357 4.69 -0.90 2.13
C LEU A 357 3.45 -1.77 1.94
N ASP A 358 2.73 -2.06 3.03
CA ASP A 358 1.49 -2.85 2.97
C ASP A 358 0.42 -2.16 2.11
N ARG A 359 0.24 -0.84 2.24
CA ARG A 359 -0.64 -0.06 1.36
C ARG A 359 -0.20 -0.11 -0.10
N GLY A 360 1.11 0.04 -0.36
CA GLY A 360 1.68 -0.04 -1.70
C GLY A 360 1.46 -1.40 -2.35
N LEU A 361 1.70 -2.48 -1.61
CA LEU A 361 1.49 -3.85 -2.08
C LEU A 361 0.01 -4.12 -2.40
N ARG A 362 -0.91 -3.64 -1.56
CA ARG A 362 -2.35 -3.74 -1.85
C ARG A 362 -2.74 -2.97 -3.11
N ALA A 363 -2.18 -1.79 -3.33
CA ALA A 363 -2.43 -1.02 -4.54
C ALA A 363 -1.91 -1.74 -5.80
N LEU A 364 -0.71 -2.33 -5.75
CA LEU A 364 -0.15 -3.13 -6.83
C LEU A 364 -1.00 -4.39 -7.11
N ALA A 365 -1.49 -5.05 -6.06
CA ALA A 365 -2.41 -6.19 -6.19
C ALA A 365 -3.73 -5.79 -6.86
N ALA A 366 -4.29 -4.64 -6.50
CA ALA A 366 -5.50 -4.10 -7.10
C ALA A 366 -5.32 -3.73 -8.59
N GLN A 367 -4.09 -3.38 -9.00
CA GLN A 367 -3.70 -3.14 -10.38
C GLN A 367 -3.40 -4.44 -11.17
N GLY A 368 -3.54 -5.61 -10.54
CA GLY A 368 -3.38 -6.91 -11.18
C GLY A 368 -1.96 -7.50 -11.13
N MET A 369 -1.05 -6.93 -10.34
CA MET A 369 0.28 -7.52 -10.14
C MET A 369 0.15 -8.86 -9.40
N ARG A 370 0.80 -9.90 -9.94
CA ARG A 370 0.74 -11.23 -9.35
C ARG A 370 1.60 -11.33 -8.09
N THR A 371 1.18 -12.16 -7.14
CA THR A 371 1.90 -12.40 -5.89
C THR A 371 3.35 -12.86 -6.10
N GLU A 372 3.62 -13.63 -7.17
CA GLU A 372 4.95 -14.09 -7.53
C GLU A 372 5.89 -12.94 -7.92
N ASP A 373 5.37 -11.93 -8.60
CA ASP A 373 6.16 -10.76 -9.02
C ASP A 373 6.38 -9.81 -7.82
N MET A 374 5.40 -9.71 -6.90
CA MET A 374 5.58 -8.98 -5.64
C MET A 374 6.69 -9.57 -4.77
N ARG A 375 6.86 -10.89 -4.74
CA ARG A 375 7.94 -11.57 -3.99
C ARG A 375 9.35 -11.27 -4.53
N LYS A 376 9.47 -10.82 -5.78
CA LYS A 376 10.74 -10.45 -6.42
C LYS A 376 11.17 -9.02 -6.12
N LEU A 377 10.30 -8.23 -5.46
CA LEU A 377 10.62 -6.85 -5.10
C LEU A 377 11.74 -6.81 -4.06
N ASP A 378 12.65 -5.88 -4.22
CA ASP A 378 13.70 -5.60 -3.25
C ASP A 378 13.12 -4.81 -2.07
N PHE A 379 12.64 -5.54 -1.07
CA PHE A 379 12.02 -4.94 0.12
C PHE A 379 13.01 -4.09 0.94
N ALA A 380 14.31 -4.44 0.95
CA ALA A 380 15.30 -3.66 1.67
C ALA A 380 15.44 -2.26 1.07
N ARG A 381 15.59 -2.18 -0.24
CA ARG A 381 15.64 -0.92 -0.97
C ARG A 381 14.34 -0.12 -0.89
N LEU A 382 13.20 -0.80 -0.92
CA LEU A 382 11.90 -0.15 -0.75
C LEU A 382 11.76 0.46 0.65
N ARG A 383 12.18 -0.25 1.70
CA ARG A 383 12.20 0.26 3.08
C ARG A 383 13.06 1.50 3.22
N GLU A 384 14.30 1.42 2.72
CA GLU A 384 15.24 2.55 2.73
C GLU A 384 14.64 3.79 2.03
N GLY A 385 14.06 3.62 0.85
CA GLY A 385 13.43 4.71 0.11
C GLY A 385 12.18 5.32 0.78
N GLN A 386 11.58 4.63 1.76
CA GLN A 386 10.42 5.14 2.52
C GLN A 386 10.81 5.81 3.85
N HIS A 387 12.07 5.66 4.30
CA HIS A 387 12.49 6.07 5.63
C HIS A 387 12.23 7.56 5.93
N ASP A 388 12.72 8.47 5.11
CA ASP A 388 12.57 9.92 5.34
C ASP A 388 11.11 10.36 5.36
N SER A 389 10.29 9.79 4.48
CA SER A 389 8.84 10.04 4.47
C SER A 389 8.17 9.51 5.73
N ALA A 390 8.56 8.34 6.21
CA ALA A 390 8.04 7.76 7.45
C ALA A 390 8.43 8.59 8.67
N VAL A 391 9.67 9.08 8.72
CA VAL A 391 10.14 10.02 9.78
C VAL A 391 9.27 11.27 9.80
N ALA A 392 9.00 11.87 8.64
CA ALA A 392 8.16 13.06 8.55
C ALA A 392 6.72 12.79 9.03
N GLU A 393 6.12 11.66 8.63
CA GLU A 393 4.77 11.27 9.06
C GLU A 393 4.69 10.98 10.57
N VAL A 394 5.70 10.31 11.15
CA VAL A 394 5.77 10.09 12.61
C VAL A 394 5.92 11.42 13.35
N LYS A 395 6.80 12.32 12.88
CA LYS A 395 6.90 13.67 13.45
C LYS A 395 5.56 14.41 13.42
N ALA A 396 4.89 14.41 12.27
CA ALA A 396 3.57 15.01 12.10
C ALA A 396 2.56 14.46 13.11
N THR A 397 2.51 13.14 13.26
CA THR A 397 1.66 12.45 14.22
C THR A 397 1.92 12.91 15.66
N LEU A 398 3.18 12.91 16.09
CA LEU A 398 3.56 13.32 17.44
C LEU A 398 3.25 14.80 17.73
N ILE A 399 3.47 15.68 16.74
CA ILE A 399 3.14 17.12 16.86
C ILE A 399 1.63 17.30 16.99
N LEU A 400 0.83 16.66 16.11
CA LEU A 400 -0.63 16.78 16.16
C LEU A 400 -1.21 16.20 17.44
N ASP A 401 -0.70 15.07 17.95
CA ASP A 401 -1.12 14.50 19.23
C ASP A 401 -0.84 15.45 20.40
N LYS A 402 0.29 16.13 20.37
CA LYS A 402 0.66 17.10 21.41
C LYS A 402 -0.18 18.37 21.32
N ILE A 403 -0.48 18.87 20.13
CA ILE A 403 -1.40 20.00 19.91
C ILE A 403 -2.82 19.60 20.33
N ALA A 404 -3.30 18.41 19.95
CA ALA A 404 -4.59 17.91 20.34
C ALA A 404 -4.76 17.87 21.88
N ALA A 405 -3.73 17.44 22.59
CA ALA A 405 -3.72 17.44 24.06
C ALA A 405 -3.72 18.87 24.63
N ALA A 406 -2.95 19.80 24.07
CA ALA A 406 -2.90 21.19 24.49
C ALA A 406 -4.23 21.92 24.27
N GLU A 407 -4.86 21.69 23.11
CA GLU A 407 -6.18 22.27 22.74
C GLU A 407 -7.36 21.49 23.35
N LYS A 408 -7.10 20.37 24.04
CA LYS A 408 -8.13 19.48 24.62
C LYS A 408 -9.15 19.00 23.59
N VAL A 409 -8.66 18.64 22.40
CA VAL A 409 -9.51 18.09 21.34
C VAL A 409 -9.93 16.68 21.74
N GLU A 410 -11.23 16.45 21.78
CA GLU A 410 -11.83 15.16 22.09
C GLU A 410 -12.70 14.70 20.92
N VAL A 411 -12.82 13.40 20.76
CA VAL A 411 -13.70 12.73 19.78
C VAL A 411 -14.90 12.19 20.56
N SER A 412 -16.10 12.62 20.15
CA SER A 412 -17.34 12.13 20.75
C SER A 412 -17.67 10.71 20.31
N GLU A 413 -18.57 10.05 21.02
CA GLU A 413 -19.04 8.71 20.60
C GLU A 413 -19.82 8.76 19.29
N GLU A 414 -20.53 9.87 19.02
CA GLU A 414 -21.26 10.08 17.77
C GLU A 414 -20.29 10.19 16.57
N GLU A 415 -19.18 10.93 16.74
CA GLU A 415 -18.14 11.05 15.69
C GLU A 415 -17.48 9.68 15.43
N LEU A 416 -17.19 8.92 16.46
CA LEU A 416 -16.65 7.56 16.31
C LEU A 416 -17.64 6.63 15.61
N GLU A 417 -18.92 6.70 15.96
CA GLU A 417 -19.97 5.87 15.35
C GLU A 417 -20.15 6.20 13.86
N GLN A 418 -20.10 7.47 13.48
CA GLN A 418 -20.14 7.90 12.08
C GLN A 418 -18.98 7.31 11.29
N GLU A 419 -17.78 7.34 11.85
CA GLU A 419 -16.60 6.76 11.18
C GLU A 419 -16.74 5.23 11.03
N LEU A 420 -17.23 4.55 12.07
CA LEU A 420 -17.49 3.11 12.00
C LEU A 420 -18.55 2.76 10.95
N GLN A 421 -19.57 3.61 10.75
CA GLN A 421 -20.55 3.45 9.68
C GLN A 421 -19.89 3.55 8.29
N ILE A 422 -19.01 4.54 8.10
CA ILE A 422 -18.27 4.70 6.85
C ILE A 422 -17.42 3.45 6.56
N ILE A 423 -16.66 2.98 7.55
CA ILE A 423 -15.84 1.76 7.42
C ILE A 423 -16.72 0.54 7.13
N SER A 424 -17.86 0.39 7.81
CA SER A 424 -18.84 -0.69 7.58
C SER A 424 -19.35 -0.72 6.14
N LEU A 425 -19.67 0.43 5.58
CA LEU A 425 -20.09 0.55 4.17
C LEU A 425 -18.97 0.19 3.20
N GLN A 426 -17.75 0.65 3.46
CA GLN A 426 -16.59 0.38 2.61
C GLN A 426 -16.18 -1.10 2.63
N THR A 427 -16.20 -1.72 3.80
CA THR A 427 -15.81 -3.13 3.99
C THR A 427 -16.95 -4.11 3.72
N ARG A 428 -18.19 -3.61 3.61
CA ARG A 428 -19.43 -4.41 3.51
C ARG A 428 -19.61 -5.35 4.71
N GLU A 429 -19.09 -4.98 5.86
CA GLU A 429 -19.22 -5.72 7.12
C GLU A 429 -20.29 -5.05 7.99
N PRO A 430 -21.23 -5.83 8.60
CA PRO A 430 -22.23 -5.25 9.50
C PRO A 430 -21.58 -4.49 10.66
N LEU A 431 -22.12 -3.32 11.01
CA LEU A 431 -21.56 -2.39 12.00
C LEU A 431 -21.26 -3.06 13.36
N GLU A 432 -22.18 -3.87 13.87
CA GLU A 432 -22.02 -4.58 15.15
C GLU A 432 -20.88 -5.60 15.12
N THR A 433 -20.73 -6.30 14.00
CA THR A 433 -19.63 -7.27 13.80
C THR A 433 -18.29 -6.54 13.73
N LEU A 434 -18.23 -5.48 12.93
CA LEU A 434 -17.06 -4.60 12.81
C LEU A 434 -16.65 -4.04 14.18
N ARG A 435 -17.59 -3.48 14.93
CA ARG A 435 -17.32 -2.92 16.25
C ARG A 435 -16.78 -3.95 17.23
N THR A 436 -17.38 -5.15 17.25
CA THR A 436 -16.91 -6.25 18.10
C THR A 436 -15.50 -6.68 17.74
N ARG A 437 -15.21 -6.86 16.45
CA ARG A 437 -13.87 -7.20 15.96
C ARG A 437 -12.84 -6.14 16.34
N LEU A 438 -13.11 -4.88 16.03
CA LEU A 438 -12.20 -3.76 16.32
C LEU A 438 -11.96 -3.57 17.83
N THR A 439 -12.98 -3.87 18.66
CA THR A 439 -12.84 -3.86 20.12
C THR A 439 -11.88 -4.95 20.58
N ASN A 440 -12.06 -6.17 20.11
CA ASN A 440 -11.22 -7.32 20.46
C ASN A 440 -9.76 -7.15 20.00
N GLU A 441 -9.56 -6.50 18.87
CA GLU A 441 -8.24 -6.17 18.31
C GLU A 441 -7.61 -4.92 18.95
N GLY A 442 -8.30 -4.20 19.83
CA GLY A 442 -7.85 -2.92 20.38
C GLY A 442 -7.71 -1.80 19.34
N ALA A 443 -8.34 -1.97 18.17
CA ALA A 443 -8.24 -1.03 17.05
C ALA A 443 -9.10 0.22 17.22
N LEU A 444 -10.19 0.17 18.05
CA LEU A 444 -11.05 1.33 18.31
C LEU A 444 -10.29 2.53 18.90
N ALA A 445 -9.34 2.27 19.81
CA ALA A 445 -8.52 3.33 20.38
C ALA A 445 -7.68 4.02 19.29
N ARG A 446 -7.11 3.24 18.34
CA ARG A 446 -6.32 3.78 17.22
C ARG A 446 -7.17 4.62 16.28
N ILE A 447 -8.39 4.19 15.98
CA ILE A 447 -9.36 4.96 15.17
C ILE A 447 -9.70 6.27 15.85
N ARG A 448 -10.00 6.26 17.17
CA ARG A 448 -10.29 7.47 17.94
C ARG A 448 -9.10 8.46 17.93
N GLU A 449 -7.88 7.98 18.09
CA GLU A 449 -6.68 8.82 18.01
C GLU A 449 -6.48 9.39 16.59
N GLN A 450 -6.76 8.62 15.55
CA GLN A 450 -6.74 9.11 14.18
C GLN A 450 -7.76 10.21 13.96
N LEU A 451 -9.02 10.00 14.34
CA LEU A 451 -10.08 11.02 14.27
C LEU A 451 -9.71 12.28 15.05
N ARG A 452 -9.08 12.12 16.23
CA ARG A 452 -8.62 13.27 17.03
C ARG A 452 -7.58 14.08 16.26
N ARG A 453 -6.63 13.44 15.59
CA ARG A 453 -5.64 14.13 14.75
C ARG A 453 -6.27 14.82 13.55
N GLU A 454 -7.20 14.18 12.87
CA GLU A 454 -7.92 14.77 11.73
C GLU A 454 -8.73 16.00 12.16
N LYS A 455 -9.44 15.91 13.28
CA LYS A 455 -10.18 17.02 13.90
C LYS A 455 -9.24 18.18 14.30
N THR A 456 -8.07 17.84 14.87
CA THR A 456 -7.04 18.81 15.20
C THR A 456 -6.53 19.50 13.94
N GLY A 457 -6.23 18.76 12.87
CA GLY A 457 -5.82 19.32 11.58
C GLY A 457 -6.88 20.27 10.99
N SER A 458 -8.15 19.95 11.13
CA SER A 458 -9.25 20.82 10.69
C SER A 458 -9.34 22.11 11.50
N ILE A 459 -9.23 22.02 12.83
CA ILE A 459 -9.20 23.21 13.71
C ILE A 459 -8.01 24.12 13.39
N LEU A 460 -6.84 23.51 13.17
CA LEU A 460 -5.64 24.25 12.81
C LEU A 460 -5.76 24.91 11.44
N TYR A 461 -6.35 24.24 10.46
CA TYR A 461 -6.65 24.82 9.15
C TYR A 461 -7.55 26.06 9.25
N GLU A 462 -8.61 26.00 10.06
CA GLU A 462 -9.52 27.13 10.23
C GLU A 462 -8.84 28.36 10.85
N ARG A 463 -7.88 28.14 11.77
CA ARG A 463 -7.23 29.21 12.55
C ARG A 463 -5.96 29.76 11.93
N LEU A 464 -5.20 28.93 11.23
CA LEU A 464 -3.82 29.22 10.82
C LEU A 464 -3.63 29.31 9.29
N ALA A 465 -4.65 28.92 8.53
CA ALA A 465 -4.63 29.04 7.08
C ALA A 465 -5.42 30.25 6.59
#